data_cab9b8389dc1c2f4021180d35934b586
#
_entry.id   cab9b8389dc1c2f4021180d35934b586
#
_cell.length_a   1.000
_cell.length_b   1.000
_cell.length_c   1.000
_cell.angle_alpha   90.00
_cell.angle_beta   90.00
_cell.angle_gamma   90.00
#
_symmetry.space_group_name_H-M   'P 1'
#
loop_
_entity.id
_entity.type
_entity.pdbx_description
1 polymer ?
#
loop_
_entity_poly.entity_id
_entity_poly.type
_entity_poly.pdbx_seq_one_letter_code
_entity_poly.pdbx_strand_id
1 'polypeptide(L)'
;MIHSLIFYPTVTTSSRMTYAFARDGGLPWSKFFAKVHPRLGQPLNALMLAAGLTILFGLILIGSSSAFNALISASVVALGVSYAIPIAINVCRGRKMLPERAFALPNVVGWAANLLGLAYTIVTTVLFLFPPELPVTTTNMSTYAPNL
;
A
#
# COMPACT_ATOMS: atom_id res chain seq x y z
N MET A 1 -17.67 -18.95 -4.61
CA MET A 1 -18.02 -18.64 -3.21
C MET A 1 -16.84 -18.01 -2.44
N ILE A 2 -15.62 -18.55 -2.50
CA ILE A 2 -14.44 -17.99 -1.81
C ILE A 2 -14.06 -16.59 -2.35
N HIS A 3 -14.14 -16.36 -3.66
CA HIS A 3 -13.82 -15.05 -4.26
C HIS A 3 -14.73 -13.91 -3.77
N SER A 4 -16.02 -14.17 -3.54
CA SER A 4 -16.93 -13.17 -3.01
C SER A 4 -16.62 -12.83 -1.55
N LEU A 5 -16.21 -13.81 -0.74
CA LEU A 5 -15.84 -13.60 0.67
C LEU A 5 -14.62 -12.70 0.85
N ILE A 6 -13.69 -12.68 -0.12
CA ILE A 6 -12.49 -11.83 -0.08
C ILE A 6 -12.78 -10.46 -0.69
N PHE A 7 -13.59 -10.41 -1.75
CA PHE A 7 -13.85 -9.18 -2.49
C PHE A 7 -14.58 -8.12 -1.66
N TYR A 8 -15.64 -8.51 -0.93
CA TYR A 8 -16.41 -7.56 -0.12
C TYR A 8 -15.60 -6.84 0.96
N PRO A 9 -14.83 -7.53 1.82
CA PRO A 9 -14.03 -6.84 2.84
C PRO A 9 -12.95 -5.96 2.23
N THR A 10 -12.34 -6.34 1.11
CA THR A 10 -11.30 -5.54 0.45
C THR A 10 -11.87 -4.22 -0.07
N VAL A 11 -13.00 -4.25 -0.78
CA VAL A 11 -13.68 -3.05 -1.29
C VAL A 11 -14.15 -2.16 -0.15
N THR A 12 -14.70 -2.74 0.91
CA THR A 12 -15.16 -1.99 2.09
C THR A 12 -14.00 -1.31 2.80
N THR A 13 -12.89 -2.01 3.01
CA THR A 13 -11.69 -1.45 3.64
C THR A 13 -11.10 -0.33 2.79
N SER A 14 -10.96 -0.54 1.47
CA SER A 14 -10.46 0.47 0.54
C SER A 14 -11.31 1.74 0.54
N SER A 15 -12.64 1.60 0.51
CA SER A 15 -13.54 2.76 0.55
C SER A 15 -13.47 3.54 1.86
N ARG A 16 -13.31 2.84 2.99
CA ARG A 16 -13.15 3.48 4.32
C ARG A 16 -11.81 4.18 4.46
N MET A 17 -10.73 3.61 3.95
CA MET A 17 -9.41 4.26 3.93
C MET A 17 -9.42 5.50 3.04
N THR A 18 -10.00 5.40 1.84
CA THR A 18 -10.18 6.54 0.93
C THR A 18 -10.99 7.66 1.59
N TYR A 19 -12.07 7.31 2.29
CA TYR A 19 -12.87 8.27 3.05
C TYR A 19 -12.07 8.94 4.17
N ALA A 20 -11.34 8.16 4.96
CA ALA A 20 -10.52 8.71 6.05
C ALA A 20 -9.46 9.68 5.50
N PHE A 21 -8.77 9.31 4.43
CA PHE A 21 -7.78 10.13 3.77
C PHE A 21 -8.39 11.41 3.16
N ALA A 22 -9.60 11.31 2.59
CA ALA A 22 -10.35 12.48 2.12
C ALA A 22 -10.77 13.40 3.28
N ARG A 23 -11.23 12.83 4.39
CA ARG A 23 -11.61 13.61 5.58
C ARG A 23 -10.44 14.42 6.13
N ASP A 24 -9.25 13.85 6.11
CA ASP A 24 -8.02 14.49 6.58
C ASP A 24 -7.41 15.46 5.55
N GLY A 25 -8.10 15.69 4.43
CA GLY A 25 -7.68 16.67 3.40
C GLY A 25 -6.61 16.16 2.43
N GLY A 26 -6.26 14.87 2.45
CA GLY A 26 -5.20 14.29 1.63
C GLY A 26 -5.57 14.08 0.15
N LEU A 27 -6.84 14.22 -0.22
CA LEU A 27 -7.29 14.07 -1.61
C LEU A 27 -7.67 15.42 -2.25
N PRO A 28 -7.44 15.61 -3.55
CA PRO A 28 -8.08 16.68 -4.29
C PRO A 28 -9.60 16.49 -4.20
N TRP A 29 -10.35 17.57 -4.05
CA TRP A 29 -11.80 17.54 -3.80
C TRP A 29 -12.22 16.75 -2.55
N SER A 30 -11.42 16.80 -1.50
CA SER A 30 -11.63 16.05 -0.24
C SER A 30 -13.05 16.24 0.32
N LYS A 31 -13.64 17.43 0.24
CA LYS A 31 -15.03 17.72 0.67
C LYS A 31 -16.08 16.89 -0.07
N PHE A 32 -15.81 16.48 -1.32
CA PHE A 32 -16.71 15.65 -2.11
C PHE A 32 -16.60 14.17 -1.68
N PHE A 33 -15.38 13.68 -1.53
CA PHE A 33 -15.14 12.28 -1.16
C PHE A 33 -15.38 11.99 0.33
N ALA A 34 -15.32 13.01 1.19
CA ALA A 34 -15.63 12.92 2.61
C ALA A 34 -17.14 12.96 2.93
N LYS A 35 -18.02 12.97 1.92
CA LYS A 35 -19.46 12.92 2.15
C LYS A 35 -19.94 11.49 2.41
N VAL A 36 -20.69 11.32 3.50
CA VAL A 36 -21.39 10.08 3.83
C VAL A 36 -22.85 10.20 3.39
N HIS A 37 -23.38 9.16 2.77
CA HIS A 37 -24.76 9.15 2.34
C HIS A 37 -25.70 9.04 3.55
N PRO A 38 -26.69 9.96 3.74
CA PRO A 38 -27.49 10.04 4.97
C PRO A 38 -28.31 8.78 5.28
N ARG A 39 -28.80 8.09 4.25
CA ARG A 39 -29.63 6.89 4.42
C ARG A 39 -28.85 5.59 4.56
N LEU A 40 -27.68 5.51 3.91
CA LEU A 40 -26.88 4.27 3.85
C LEU A 40 -25.75 4.25 4.87
N GLY A 41 -25.40 5.40 5.48
CA GLY A 41 -24.27 5.50 6.40
C GLY A 41 -22.91 5.12 5.77
N GLN A 42 -22.82 5.10 4.44
CA GLN A 42 -21.66 4.67 3.68
C GLN A 42 -21.09 5.84 2.86
N PRO A 43 -19.78 5.95 2.72
CA PRO A 43 -19.12 6.95 1.87
C PRO A 43 -19.20 6.55 0.40
N LEU A 44 -20.36 6.73 -0.25
CA LEU A 44 -20.58 6.31 -1.63
C LEU A 44 -19.59 6.91 -2.62
N ASN A 45 -19.23 8.18 -2.45
CA ASN A 45 -18.27 8.84 -3.33
C ASN A 45 -16.86 8.20 -3.27
N ALA A 46 -16.41 7.83 -2.07
CA ALA A 46 -15.16 7.11 -1.89
C ALA A 46 -15.24 5.69 -2.45
N LEU A 47 -16.42 5.04 -2.33
CA LEU A 47 -16.66 3.71 -2.92
C LEU A 47 -16.63 3.77 -4.45
N MET A 48 -17.26 4.77 -5.06
CA MET A 48 -17.24 4.96 -6.52
C MET A 48 -15.83 5.25 -7.04
N LEU A 49 -15.02 6.01 -6.30
CA LEU A 49 -13.61 6.23 -6.64
C LEU A 49 -12.82 4.91 -6.60
N ALA A 50 -12.96 4.14 -5.52
CA ALA A 50 -12.29 2.85 -5.40
C ALA A 50 -12.71 1.87 -6.51
N ALA A 51 -14.01 1.79 -6.82
CA ALA A 51 -14.52 0.96 -7.91
C ALA A 51 -14.00 1.41 -9.27
N GLY A 52 -13.99 2.71 -9.55
CA GLY A 52 -13.47 3.28 -10.78
C GLY A 52 -11.98 2.97 -10.98
N LEU A 53 -11.16 3.10 -9.94
CA LEU A 53 -9.76 2.71 -9.98
C LEU A 53 -9.59 1.20 -10.22
N THR A 54 -10.40 0.36 -9.59
CA THR A 54 -10.36 -1.10 -9.80
C THR A 54 -10.68 -1.46 -11.26
N ILE A 55 -11.68 -0.82 -11.87
CA ILE A 55 -12.03 -1.02 -13.28
C ILE A 55 -10.87 -0.58 -14.18
N LEU A 56 -10.27 0.58 -13.89
CA LEU A 56 -9.13 1.10 -14.65
C LEU A 56 -7.94 0.14 -14.61
N PHE A 57 -7.60 -0.40 -13.44
CA PHE A 57 -6.55 -1.42 -13.31
C PHE A 57 -6.92 -2.74 -14.02
N GLY A 58 -8.19 -3.12 -14.00
CA GLY A 58 -8.68 -4.28 -14.78
C GLY A 58 -8.52 -4.10 -16.29
N LEU A 59 -8.76 -2.89 -16.81
CA LEU A 59 -8.55 -2.58 -18.21
C LEU A 59 -7.06 -2.63 -18.59
N ILE A 60 -6.18 -2.17 -17.71
CA ILE A 60 -4.72 -2.28 -17.91
C ILE A 60 -4.29 -3.75 -18.00
N LEU A 61 -4.86 -4.62 -17.18
CA LEU A 61 -4.58 -6.07 -17.23
C LEU A 61 -4.94 -6.68 -18.59
N ILE A 62 -6.08 -6.28 -19.18
CA ILE A 62 -6.52 -6.75 -20.50
C ILE A 62 -5.56 -6.25 -21.59
N GLY A 63 -5.04 -5.03 -21.46
CA GLY A 63 -4.10 -4.43 -22.40
C GLY A 63 -2.69 -4.97 -22.31
N SER A 64 -2.19 -5.21 -21.10
CA SER A 64 -0.82 -5.69 -20.83
C SER A 64 -0.69 -6.30 -19.45
N SER A 65 -0.48 -7.60 -19.39
CA SER A 65 -0.20 -8.32 -18.14
C SER A 65 1.12 -7.87 -17.49
N SER A 66 2.10 -7.49 -18.29
CA SER A 66 3.38 -6.96 -17.81
C SER A 66 3.18 -5.63 -17.07
N ALA A 67 2.44 -4.69 -17.67
CA ALA A 67 2.13 -3.41 -17.02
C ALA A 67 1.34 -3.59 -15.71
N PHE A 68 0.42 -4.54 -15.69
CA PHE A 68 -0.35 -4.85 -14.47
C PHE A 68 0.53 -5.42 -13.35
N ASN A 69 1.40 -6.38 -13.66
CA ASN A 69 2.36 -6.92 -12.69
C ASN A 69 3.28 -5.85 -12.13
N ALA A 70 3.68 -4.93 -12.97
CA ALA A 70 4.44 -3.77 -12.61
C ALA A 70 3.76 -2.89 -11.56
N LEU A 71 2.50 -2.56 -11.80
CA LEU A 71 1.70 -1.76 -10.86
C LEU A 71 1.52 -2.45 -9.52
N ILE A 72 1.30 -3.78 -9.52
CA ILE A 72 1.19 -4.56 -8.28
C ILE A 72 2.49 -4.47 -7.50
N SER A 73 3.60 -4.73 -8.15
CA SER A 73 4.90 -4.73 -7.50
C SER A 73 5.27 -3.33 -6.99
N ALA A 74 5.00 -2.26 -7.78
CA ALA A 74 5.18 -0.88 -7.32
C ALA A 74 4.37 -0.58 -6.06
N SER A 75 3.14 -1.09 -6.00
CA SER A 75 2.26 -0.92 -4.84
C SER A 75 2.83 -1.60 -3.59
N VAL A 76 3.40 -2.80 -3.73
CA VAL A 76 4.04 -3.55 -2.63
C VAL A 76 5.25 -2.79 -2.11
N VAL A 77 6.11 -2.30 -3.01
CA VAL A 77 7.30 -1.50 -2.64
C VAL A 77 6.89 -0.20 -1.95
N ALA A 78 5.91 0.54 -2.52
CA ALA A 78 5.43 1.78 -1.94
C ALA A 78 4.85 1.58 -0.53
N LEU A 79 4.10 0.50 -0.32
CA LEU A 79 3.56 0.12 0.98
C LEU A 79 4.70 -0.20 1.96
N GLY A 80 5.68 -0.99 1.56
CA GLY A 80 6.85 -1.33 2.35
C GLY A 80 7.62 -0.08 2.80
N VAL A 81 7.91 0.83 1.87
CA VAL A 81 8.58 2.10 2.17
C VAL A 81 7.76 2.96 3.13
N SER A 82 6.43 3.03 2.93
CA SER A 82 5.53 3.76 3.82
C SER A 82 5.58 3.25 5.27
N TYR A 83 5.71 1.95 5.48
CA TYR A 83 5.89 1.37 6.81
C TYR A 83 7.31 1.54 7.35
N ALA A 84 8.32 1.55 6.48
CA ALA A 84 9.71 1.71 6.89
C ALA A 84 10.00 3.12 7.43
N ILE A 85 9.36 4.17 6.90
CA ILE A 85 9.57 5.56 7.33
C ILE A 85 9.35 5.75 8.83
N PRO A 86 8.20 5.41 9.43
CA PRO A 86 8.00 5.59 10.87
C PRO A 86 8.93 4.71 11.71
N ILE A 87 9.26 3.50 11.23
CA ILE A 87 10.22 2.62 11.91
C ILE A 87 11.61 3.26 11.90
N ALA A 88 12.06 3.78 10.76
CA ALA A 88 13.35 4.46 10.62
C ALA A 88 13.43 5.69 11.54
N ILE A 89 12.40 6.53 11.55
CA ILE A 89 12.33 7.70 12.45
C ILE A 89 12.42 7.27 13.90
N ASN A 90 11.70 6.21 14.29
CA ASN A 90 11.71 5.68 15.66
C ASN A 90 13.09 5.16 16.06
N VAL A 91 13.79 4.47 15.15
CA VAL A 91 15.17 4.00 15.34
C VAL A 91 16.13 5.19 15.49
N CYS A 92 16.08 6.16 14.56
CA CYS A 92 16.94 7.35 14.59
C CYS A 92 16.77 8.18 15.87
N ARG A 93 15.54 8.21 16.42
CA ARG A 93 15.23 8.91 17.68
C ARG A 93 15.44 8.07 18.94
N GLY A 94 16.09 6.91 18.84
CA GLY A 94 16.41 6.04 19.96
C GLY A 94 15.19 5.51 20.70
N ARG A 95 14.03 5.40 20.05
CA ARG A 95 12.74 4.93 20.59
C ARG A 95 12.18 5.75 21.77
N LYS A 96 12.65 6.97 21.95
CA LYS A 96 12.24 7.84 23.07
C LYS A 96 10.87 8.50 22.87
N MET A 97 10.35 8.53 21.66
CA MET A 97 9.07 9.19 21.32
C MET A 97 7.86 8.24 21.34
N LEU A 98 8.03 7.01 21.82
CA LEU A 98 6.90 6.09 21.90
C LEU A 98 6.04 6.47 23.12
N PRO A 99 4.72 6.66 22.92
CA PRO A 99 3.81 6.98 24.02
C PRO A 99 3.74 5.82 25.02
N GLU A 100 3.28 6.11 26.23
CA GLU A 100 3.01 5.07 27.22
C GLU A 100 2.01 4.06 26.68
N ARG A 101 2.32 2.78 26.84
CA ARG A 101 1.55 1.66 26.30
C ARG A 101 1.36 0.60 27.36
N ALA A 102 0.19 -0.04 27.32
CA ALA A 102 -0.12 -1.15 28.20
C ALA A 102 0.84 -2.35 28.03
N PHE A 103 1.39 -2.54 26.81
CA PHE A 103 2.38 -3.56 26.49
C PHE A 103 3.63 -2.93 25.89
N ALA A 104 4.73 -2.99 26.60
CA ALA A 104 6.04 -2.53 26.13
C ALA A 104 7.00 -3.71 26.00
N LEU A 105 7.49 -3.95 24.79
CA LEU A 105 8.56 -4.93 24.59
C LEU A 105 9.86 -4.43 25.28
N PRO A 106 10.65 -5.35 25.85
CA PRO A 106 12.00 -5.04 26.32
C PRO A 106 12.80 -4.29 25.25
N ASN A 107 13.63 -3.34 25.66
CA ASN A 107 14.35 -2.49 24.73
C ASN A 107 15.15 -3.28 23.69
N VAL A 108 15.83 -4.34 24.10
CA VAL A 108 16.66 -5.17 23.20
C VAL A 108 15.80 -5.81 22.12
N VAL A 109 14.68 -6.44 22.50
CA VAL A 109 13.76 -7.10 21.55
C VAL A 109 13.15 -6.06 20.58
N GLY A 110 12.79 -4.91 21.11
CA GLY A 110 12.21 -3.85 20.29
C GLY A 110 13.22 -3.23 19.29
N TRP A 111 14.50 -3.12 19.66
CA TRP A 111 15.55 -2.71 18.74
C TRP A 111 15.78 -3.76 17.66
N ALA A 112 15.89 -5.04 18.05
CA ALA A 112 16.03 -6.15 17.11
C ALA A 112 14.88 -6.19 16.10
N ALA A 113 13.63 -6.08 16.58
CA ALA A 113 12.45 -6.09 15.71
C ALA A 113 12.44 -4.93 14.70
N ASN A 114 12.81 -3.72 15.13
CA ASN A 114 12.87 -2.57 14.24
C ASN A 114 13.98 -2.70 13.19
N LEU A 115 15.16 -3.17 13.58
CA LEU A 115 16.29 -3.39 12.66
C LEU A 115 15.98 -4.49 11.64
N LEU A 116 15.41 -5.60 12.10
CA LEU A 116 14.99 -6.70 11.22
C LEU A 116 13.90 -6.23 10.24
N GLY A 117 12.92 -5.45 10.70
CA GLY A 117 11.87 -4.90 9.84
C GLY A 117 12.43 -3.96 8.76
N LEU A 118 13.37 -3.07 9.12
CA LEU A 118 14.05 -2.20 8.16
C LEU A 118 14.89 -3.00 7.16
N ALA A 119 15.70 -3.95 7.65
CA ALA A 119 16.52 -4.80 6.79
C ALA A 119 15.65 -5.60 5.81
N TYR A 120 14.57 -6.21 6.29
CA TYR A 120 13.61 -6.91 5.45
C TYR A 120 13.03 -6.00 4.37
N THR A 121 12.60 -4.79 4.72
CA THR A 121 12.02 -3.85 3.74
C THR A 121 13.05 -3.43 2.70
N ILE A 122 14.31 -3.17 3.09
CA ILE A 122 15.39 -2.82 2.16
C ILE A 122 15.65 -3.98 1.20
N VAL A 123 15.84 -5.19 1.73
CA VAL A 123 16.10 -6.39 0.91
C VAL A 123 14.94 -6.65 -0.06
N THR A 124 13.71 -6.59 0.43
CA THR A 124 12.51 -6.79 -0.41
C THR A 124 12.44 -5.72 -1.51
N THR A 125 12.67 -4.45 -1.17
CA THR A 125 12.67 -3.36 -2.17
C THR A 125 13.72 -3.60 -3.24
N VAL A 126 14.94 -3.98 -2.85
CA VAL A 126 16.02 -4.28 -3.81
C VAL A 126 15.65 -5.48 -4.69
N LEU A 127 15.14 -6.57 -4.11
CA LEU A 127 14.75 -7.76 -4.87
C LEU A 127 13.62 -7.47 -5.88
N PHE A 128 12.69 -6.60 -5.54
CA PHE A 128 11.63 -6.19 -6.46
C PHE A 128 12.11 -5.28 -7.59
N LEU A 129 13.32 -4.70 -7.51
CA LEU A 129 13.93 -3.95 -8.60
C LEU A 129 14.59 -4.84 -9.66
N PHE A 130 14.86 -6.11 -9.35
CA PHE A 130 15.43 -7.05 -10.31
C PHE A 130 14.34 -7.73 -11.14
N PRO A 131 14.60 -7.99 -12.44
CA PRO A 131 13.68 -8.74 -13.27
C PRO A 131 13.60 -10.20 -12.77
N PRO A 132 12.40 -10.84 -12.85
CA PRO A 132 12.22 -12.21 -12.34
C PRO A 132 12.96 -13.27 -13.15
N GLU A 133 13.30 -13.01 -14.41
CA GLU A 133 13.95 -13.95 -15.32
C GLU A 133 14.99 -13.28 -16.22
N LEU A 134 16.05 -14.03 -16.56
CA LEU A 134 17.08 -13.65 -17.52
C LEU A 134 17.03 -14.61 -18.72
N PRO A 135 17.17 -14.13 -19.97
CA PRO A 135 17.44 -12.75 -20.39
C PRO A 135 16.21 -11.83 -20.28
N VAL A 136 16.47 -10.54 -20.02
CA VAL A 136 15.42 -9.56 -19.93
C VAL A 136 14.80 -9.32 -21.31
N THR A 137 13.50 -9.62 -21.42
CA THR A 137 12.70 -9.40 -22.64
C THR A 137 11.61 -8.37 -22.35
N THR A 138 11.03 -7.79 -23.38
CA THR A 138 9.92 -6.82 -23.25
C THR A 138 8.71 -7.39 -22.51
N THR A 139 8.58 -8.71 -22.47
CA THR A 139 7.45 -9.42 -21.83
C THR A 139 7.72 -9.78 -20.38
N ASN A 140 8.99 -9.98 -19.99
CA ASN A 140 9.40 -10.31 -18.61
C ASN A 140 10.10 -9.17 -17.89
N MET A 141 10.26 -8.03 -18.57
CA MET A 141 10.80 -6.84 -17.94
C MET A 141 9.85 -6.41 -16.83
N SER A 142 10.26 -6.59 -15.58
CA SER A 142 9.54 -5.97 -14.50
C SER A 142 9.67 -4.47 -14.71
N THR A 143 8.59 -3.75 -14.58
CA THR A 143 8.47 -2.32 -14.91
C THR A 143 9.31 -1.42 -14.00
N TYR A 144 10.15 -2.01 -13.18
CA TYR A 144 11.08 -1.30 -12.31
C TYR A 144 12.42 -1.01 -12.96
N ALA A 145 12.77 -1.64 -14.07
CA ALA A 145 13.87 -1.20 -14.87
C ALA A 145 13.34 -0.19 -15.90
N PRO A 146 13.37 1.12 -15.62
CA PRO A 146 13.15 2.10 -16.67
C PRO A 146 14.22 1.83 -17.70
N ASN A 147 13.83 1.75 -18.95
CA ASN A 147 14.74 1.57 -20.09
C ASN A 147 16.00 2.42 -19.91
N LEU A 148 17.10 1.78 -19.60
CA LEU A 148 18.43 2.32 -19.80
C LEU A 148 18.89 1.99 -21.20
#